data_8946be9170bfa44122b90bfcba2c0c2a
#
_entry.id   8946be9170bfa44122b90bfcba2c0c2a
#
_cell.length_a   1.000
_cell.length_b   1.000
_cell.length_c   1.000
_cell.angle_alpha   90.00
_cell.angle_beta   90.00
_cell.angle_gamma   90.00
#
_symmetry.space_group_name_H-M   'P 1'
#
loop_
_entity.id
_entity.type
_entity.pdbx_description
1 polymer ?
#
loop_
_entity_poly.entity_id
_entity_poly.type
_entity_poly.pdbx_seq_one_letter_code
_entity_poly.pdbx_strand_id
1 'polypeptide(L)'
;MIKIESLTKSYRTPKGRHYVFKNLSIEFPTGKSIALIGRNGAGKSTLLRIIGGIDRPDKGEIITQKTISWPVGLSGGFQGSLTGRENVKFVARLYSRKNELQDKVAFVESFSELGKYFDMPIKTYSSGMRSRLGFGLSMAFDFDYYLVDEVTAVGDMRFKEKCLDVFNSKRGKSCFIMVSHNLNSLKDYCDMAFVFYDENRVIRFDNI
;
A
#
# COMPACT_ATOMS: atom_id res chain seq x y z
N MET A 1 3.42 4.08 16.69
CA MET A 1 1.98 4.03 16.86
C MET A 1 1.32 4.80 15.71
N ILE A 2 0.25 4.26 15.15
CA ILE A 2 -0.63 4.96 14.21
C ILE A 2 -2.00 5.06 14.89
N LYS A 3 -2.47 6.29 15.13
CA LYS A 3 -3.75 6.54 15.79
C LYS A 3 -4.74 7.12 14.78
N ILE A 4 -5.90 6.54 14.71
CA ILE A 4 -7.03 6.98 13.89
C ILE A 4 -8.06 7.54 14.86
N GLU A 5 -8.38 8.83 14.74
CA GLU A 5 -9.30 9.53 15.64
C GLU A 5 -10.55 10.02 14.91
N SER A 6 -11.70 9.54 15.39
CA SER A 6 -13.04 10.00 14.97
C SER A 6 -13.24 10.00 13.45
N LEU A 7 -12.62 9.01 12.76
CA LEU A 7 -12.61 8.94 11.30
C LEU A 7 -14.02 8.75 10.75
N THR A 8 -14.44 9.65 9.88
CA THR A 8 -15.66 9.53 9.09
C THR A 8 -15.30 9.61 7.62
N LYS A 9 -15.79 8.67 6.83
CA LYS A 9 -15.63 8.65 5.38
C LYS A 9 -16.90 8.23 4.70
N SER A 10 -17.32 9.00 3.69
CA SER A 10 -18.50 8.70 2.89
C SER A 10 -18.27 9.00 1.41
N TYR A 11 -19.07 8.36 0.57
CA TYR A 11 -19.12 8.62 -0.86
C TYR A 11 -20.55 9.01 -1.28
N ARG A 12 -20.65 9.95 -2.22
CA ARG A 12 -21.95 10.30 -2.81
C ARG A 12 -22.38 9.20 -3.77
N THR A 13 -23.62 8.76 -3.65
CA THR A 13 -24.26 7.79 -4.56
C THR A 13 -25.56 8.37 -5.07
N PRO A 14 -26.15 7.83 -6.15
CA PRO A 14 -27.46 8.26 -6.62
C PRO A 14 -28.59 8.12 -5.59
N LYS A 15 -28.42 7.22 -4.60
CA LYS A 15 -29.37 6.97 -3.51
C LYS A 15 -29.06 7.78 -2.24
N GLY A 16 -28.12 8.75 -2.29
CA GLY A 16 -27.69 9.54 -1.14
C GLY A 16 -26.24 9.25 -0.73
N ARG A 17 -25.91 9.52 0.52
CA ARG A 17 -24.58 9.34 1.08
C ARG A 17 -24.40 7.91 1.60
N HIS A 18 -23.41 7.21 1.09
CA HIS A 18 -22.98 5.92 1.63
C HIS A 18 -21.78 6.14 2.55
N TYR A 19 -21.95 5.83 3.83
CA TYR A 19 -20.87 5.91 4.82
C TYR A 19 -20.08 4.60 4.81
N VAL A 20 -18.75 4.72 4.73
CA VAL A 20 -17.82 3.60 4.89
C VAL A 20 -17.39 3.50 6.36
N PHE A 21 -17.14 4.66 6.97
CA PHE A 21 -16.85 4.78 8.40
C PHE A 21 -17.62 5.94 8.99
N LYS A 22 -18.07 5.77 10.25
CA LYS A 22 -18.71 6.80 11.06
C LYS A 22 -18.05 6.86 12.42
N ASN A 23 -17.29 7.93 12.68
CA ASN A 23 -16.63 8.17 13.97
C ASN A 23 -15.76 6.99 14.45
N LEU A 24 -15.02 6.36 13.51
CA LEU A 24 -14.15 5.23 13.81
C LEU A 24 -12.89 5.72 14.53
N SER A 25 -12.60 5.14 15.70
CA SER A 25 -11.35 5.36 16.42
C SER A 25 -10.67 4.04 16.70
N ILE A 26 -9.45 3.87 16.21
CA ILE A 26 -8.62 2.68 16.41
C ILE A 26 -7.16 3.08 16.55
N GLU A 27 -6.39 2.24 17.22
CA GLU A 27 -4.97 2.47 17.46
C GLU A 27 -4.17 1.24 17.05
N PHE A 28 -3.19 1.43 16.17
CA PHE A 28 -2.26 0.41 15.77
C PHE A 28 -0.97 0.52 16.58
N PRO A 29 -0.62 -0.48 17.37
CA PRO A 29 0.58 -0.47 18.20
C PRO A 29 1.86 -0.32 17.38
N THR A 30 2.87 0.28 17.98
CA THR A 30 4.20 0.38 17.34
C THR A 30 4.86 -0.99 17.20
N GLY A 31 5.50 -1.22 16.06
CA GLY A 31 6.30 -2.44 15.84
C GLY A 31 5.48 -3.71 15.62
N LYS A 32 4.19 -3.58 15.33
CA LYS A 32 3.30 -4.70 15.02
C LYS A 32 2.81 -4.63 13.58
N SER A 33 2.85 -5.77 12.90
CA SER A 33 2.20 -5.94 11.61
C SER A 33 0.73 -6.30 11.79
N ILE A 34 -0.13 -5.72 10.99
CA ILE A 34 -1.58 -5.68 11.23
C ILE A 34 -2.34 -6.26 10.04
N ALA A 35 -3.21 -7.21 10.31
CA ALA A 35 -4.19 -7.71 9.36
C ALA A 35 -5.51 -6.93 9.49
N LEU A 36 -6.04 -6.43 8.38
CA LEU A 36 -7.37 -5.86 8.29
C LEU A 36 -8.29 -6.92 7.67
N ILE A 37 -9.21 -7.43 8.46
CA ILE A 37 -10.11 -8.53 8.09
C ILE A 37 -11.55 -8.01 8.08
N GLY A 38 -12.39 -8.50 7.19
CA GLY A 38 -13.81 -8.14 7.10
C GLY A 38 -14.39 -8.45 5.74
N ARG A 39 -15.72 -8.34 5.64
CA ARG A 39 -16.47 -8.61 4.40
C ARG A 39 -16.03 -7.66 3.27
N ASN A 40 -16.33 -8.05 2.03
CA ASN A 40 -16.17 -7.14 0.89
C ASN A 40 -17.07 -5.91 1.11
N GLY A 41 -16.52 -4.71 0.84
CA GLY A 41 -17.21 -3.45 1.10
C GLY A 41 -17.11 -2.92 2.53
N ALA A 42 -16.47 -3.63 3.47
CA ALA A 42 -16.27 -3.14 4.85
C ALA A 42 -15.28 -1.96 4.98
N GLY A 43 -14.77 -1.44 3.86
CA GLY A 43 -13.93 -0.24 3.85
C GLY A 43 -12.43 -0.47 4.03
N LYS A 44 -11.94 -1.72 4.08
CA LYS A 44 -10.52 -2.04 4.32
C LYS A 44 -9.57 -1.32 3.37
N SER A 45 -9.79 -1.41 2.05
CA SER A 45 -8.99 -0.71 1.04
C SER A 45 -9.14 0.81 1.13
N THR A 46 -10.33 1.30 1.51
CA THR A 46 -10.54 2.73 1.76
C THR A 46 -9.68 3.20 2.94
N LEU A 47 -9.63 2.41 4.02
CA LEU A 47 -8.79 2.72 5.18
C LEU A 47 -7.31 2.73 4.81
N LEU A 48 -6.82 1.74 4.06
CA LEU A 48 -5.44 1.74 3.57
C LEU A 48 -5.12 2.99 2.74
N ARG A 49 -6.02 3.41 1.85
CA ARG A 49 -5.84 4.63 1.04
C ARG A 49 -5.79 5.90 1.89
N ILE A 50 -6.59 5.97 2.95
CA ILE A 50 -6.58 7.10 3.89
C ILE A 50 -5.28 7.09 4.70
N ILE A 51 -4.86 5.95 5.23
CA ILE A 51 -3.59 5.79 5.98
C ILE A 51 -2.39 6.16 5.08
N GLY A 52 -2.41 5.76 3.82
CA GLY A 52 -1.39 6.09 2.84
C GLY A 52 -1.46 7.52 2.27
N GLY A 53 -2.39 8.36 2.75
CA GLY A 53 -2.52 9.75 2.31
C GLY A 53 -3.07 9.96 0.89
N ILE A 54 -3.57 8.89 0.25
CA ILE A 54 -4.12 8.96 -1.12
C ILE A 54 -5.55 9.49 -1.10
N ASP A 55 -6.30 9.16 -0.07
CA ASP A 55 -7.67 9.62 0.13
C ASP A 55 -7.76 10.38 1.45
N ARG A 56 -8.67 11.34 1.54
CA ARG A 56 -8.88 12.15 2.74
C ARG A 56 -10.16 11.72 3.44
N PRO A 57 -10.18 11.68 4.78
CA PRO A 57 -11.42 11.50 5.52
C PRO A 57 -12.32 12.74 5.37
N ASP A 58 -13.63 12.56 5.56
CA ASP A 58 -14.59 13.66 5.65
C ASP A 58 -14.47 14.40 7.00
N LYS A 59 -14.14 13.64 8.07
CA LYS A 59 -13.87 14.12 9.43
C LYS A 59 -12.88 13.19 10.11
N GLY A 60 -12.25 13.71 11.18
CA GLY A 60 -11.24 12.98 11.93
C GLY A 60 -9.87 13.03 11.25
N GLU A 61 -8.89 12.40 11.86
CA GLU A 61 -7.51 12.46 11.39
C GLU A 61 -6.73 11.17 11.70
N ILE A 62 -5.57 11.05 11.06
CA ILE A 62 -4.58 10.02 11.34
C ILE A 62 -3.34 10.68 11.92
N ILE A 63 -2.97 10.26 13.13
CA ILE A 63 -1.83 10.79 13.88
C ILE A 63 -0.73 9.75 13.91
N THR A 64 0.43 10.08 13.36
CA THR A 64 1.61 9.22 13.40
C THR A 64 2.89 10.01 13.16
N GLN A 65 3.99 9.53 13.74
CA GLN A 65 5.36 9.98 13.44
C GLN A 65 6.11 8.95 12.58
N LYS A 66 5.41 7.90 12.13
CA LYS A 66 5.98 6.81 11.33
C LYS A 66 5.85 7.10 9.85
N THR A 67 6.85 6.69 9.10
CA THR A 67 6.79 6.72 7.64
C THR A 67 5.91 5.59 7.14
N ILE A 68 4.94 5.91 6.28
CA ILE A 68 3.98 4.96 5.75
C ILE A 68 4.07 4.97 4.23
N SER A 69 4.13 3.79 3.62
CA SER A 69 4.11 3.68 2.17
C SER A 69 2.71 4.02 1.61
N TRP A 70 2.65 4.31 0.33
CA TRP A 70 1.40 4.11 -0.42
C TRP A 70 1.10 2.59 -0.54
N PRO A 71 -0.13 2.16 -0.88
CA PRO A 71 -0.42 0.76 -1.13
C PRO A 71 0.53 0.15 -2.18
N VAL A 72 1.19 -0.94 -1.80
CA VAL A 72 2.21 -1.61 -2.62
C VAL A 72 1.61 -2.03 -3.96
N GLY A 73 2.32 -1.75 -5.05
CA GLY A 73 1.85 -2.07 -6.40
C GLY A 73 0.82 -1.09 -6.97
N LEU A 74 0.50 0.00 -6.26
CA LEU A 74 -0.41 1.02 -6.76
C LEU A 74 0.14 1.64 -8.05
N SER A 75 -0.57 1.42 -9.15
CA SER A 75 -0.20 1.94 -10.48
C SER A 75 -0.99 3.18 -10.89
N GLY A 76 -1.97 3.59 -10.09
CA GLY A 76 -2.87 4.70 -10.42
C GLY A 76 -2.28 6.11 -10.29
N GLY A 77 -1.09 6.25 -9.72
CA GLY A 77 -0.41 7.54 -9.54
C GLY A 77 0.58 7.92 -10.65
N PHE A 78 0.76 7.05 -11.65
CA PHE A 78 1.70 7.32 -12.74
C PHE A 78 1.14 8.31 -13.77
N GLN A 79 1.99 9.25 -14.18
CA GLN A 79 1.69 10.15 -15.30
C GLN A 79 1.90 9.41 -16.62
N GLY A 80 0.81 9.13 -17.33
CA GLY A 80 0.82 8.27 -18.51
C GLY A 80 1.64 8.80 -19.69
N SER A 81 1.82 10.13 -19.82
CA SER A 81 2.63 10.76 -20.86
C SER A 81 4.14 10.70 -20.60
N LEU A 82 4.54 10.51 -19.35
CA LEU A 82 5.94 10.33 -18.95
C LEU A 82 6.37 8.87 -19.09
N THR A 83 7.68 8.67 -19.29
CA THR A 83 8.30 7.35 -19.31
C THR A 83 8.29 6.70 -17.91
N GLY A 84 8.52 5.39 -17.83
CA GLY A 84 8.72 4.70 -16.57
C GLY A 84 9.84 5.33 -15.75
N ARG A 85 10.99 5.58 -16.39
CA ARG A 85 12.15 6.24 -15.77
C ARG A 85 11.83 7.63 -15.22
N GLU A 86 11.09 8.45 -15.95
CA GLU A 86 10.71 9.81 -15.50
C GLU A 86 9.75 9.75 -14.30
N ASN A 87 8.77 8.85 -14.31
CA ASN A 87 7.88 8.63 -13.18
C ASN A 87 8.66 8.19 -11.95
N VAL A 88 9.58 7.22 -12.08
CA VAL A 88 10.44 6.75 -10.98
C VAL A 88 11.32 7.88 -10.45
N LYS A 89 11.98 8.66 -11.34
CA LYS A 89 12.77 9.83 -10.95
C LYS A 89 11.95 10.86 -10.19
N PHE A 90 10.73 11.12 -10.62
CA PHE A 90 9.83 12.04 -9.95
C PHE A 90 9.56 11.61 -8.50
N VAL A 91 9.13 10.36 -8.30
CA VAL A 91 8.86 9.84 -6.96
C VAL A 91 10.14 9.77 -6.11
N ALA A 92 11.26 9.33 -6.69
CA ALA A 92 12.52 9.26 -5.98
C ALA A 92 13.01 10.62 -5.48
N ARG A 93 12.73 11.71 -6.21
CA ARG A 93 13.05 13.08 -5.74
C ARG A 93 12.23 13.52 -4.54
N LEU A 94 11.03 12.96 -4.33
CA LEU A 94 10.17 13.28 -3.20
C LEU A 94 10.53 12.49 -1.94
N TYR A 95 11.03 11.26 -2.11
CA TYR A 95 11.18 10.30 -0.99
C TYR A 95 12.62 9.90 -0.68
N SER A 96 13.63 10.31 -1.48
CA SER A 96 15.02 9.99 -1.22
C SER A 96 15.93 11.22 -1.18
N ARG A 97 17.11 11.04 -0.60
CA ARG A 97 18.16 12.05 -0.65
C ARG A 97 18.71 12.17 -2.08
N LYS A 98 19.27 13.33 -2.42
CA LYS A 98 19.77 13.62 -3.78
C LYS A 98 20.82 12.61 -4.25
N ASN A 99 21.67 12.13 -3.37
CA ASN A 99 22.71 11.14 -3.66
C ASN A 99 22.17 9.70 -3.87
N GLU A 100 20.96 9.39 -3.40
CA GLU A 100 20.34 8.06 -3.53
C GLU A 100 19.48 7.91 -4.81
N LEU A 101 19.21 9.02 -5.50
CA LEU A 101 18.30 9.08 -6.65
C LEU A 101 18.64 8.04 -7.72
N GLN A 102 19.92 7.96 -8.10
CA GLN A 102 20.35 7.07 -9.17
C GLN A 102 20.21 5.60 -8.75
N ASP A 103 20.55 5.26 -7.52
CA ASP A 103 20.45 3.90 -6.99
C ASP A 103 18.98 3.44 -6.95
N LYS A 104 18.06 4.33 -6.54
CA LYS A 104 16.62 4.02 -6.54
C LYS A 104 16.10 3.79 -7.96
N VAL A 105 16.51 4.61 -8.93
CA VAL A 105 16.12 4.43 -10.34
C VAL A 105 16.69 3.13 -10.90
N ALA A 106 17.98 2.84 -10.67
CA ALA A 106 18.63 1.61 -11.11
C ALA A 106 17.97 0.37 -10.50
N PHE A 107 17.64 0.41 -9.20
CA PHE A 107 16.91 -0.66 -8.55
C PHE A 107 15.57 -0.94 -9.24
N VAL A 108 14.74 0.09 -9.46
CA VAL A 108 13.41 -0.09 -10.08
C VAL A 108 13.53 -0.58 -11.50
N GLU A 109 14.49 -0.07 -12.29
CA GLU A 109 14.76 -0.52 -13.65
C GLU A 109 15.10 -2.00 -13.71
N SER A 110 16.06 -2.43 -12.90
CA SER A 110 16.49 -3.84 -12.80
C SER A 110 15.38 -4.73 -12.25
N PHE A 111 14.66 -4.26 -11.22
CA PHE A 111 13.63 -5.05 -10.58
C PHE A 111 12.43 -5.29 -11.49
N SER A 112 11.94 -4.24 -12.17
CA SER A 112 10.72 -4.30 -12.98
C SER A 112 10.86 -5.12 -14.26
N GLU A 113 12.08 -5.38 -14.72
CA GLU A 113 12.40 -6.17 -15.93
C GLU A 113 11.68 -5.67 -17.18
N LEU A 114 11.50 -4.37 -17.30
CA LEU A 114 10.79 -3.75 -18.43
C LEU A 114 11.67 -3.57 -19.66
N GLY A 115 12.99 -3.66 -19.52
CA GLY A 115 13.95 -3.46 -20.61
C GLY A 115 13.73 -2.10 -21.30
N LYS A 116 13.68 -2.11 -22.62
CA LYS A 116 13.46 -0.88 -23.43
C LYS A 116 12.17 -0.10 -23.09
N TYR A 117 11.18 -0.78 -22.56
CA TYR A 117 9.91 -0.12 -22.18
C TYR A 117 10.08 0.82 -21.00
N PHE A 118 11.12 0.66 -20.17
CA PHE A 118 11.37 1.58 -19.05
C PHE A 118 11.54 3.04 -19.51
N ASP A 119 12.02 3.25 -20.74
CA ASP A 119 12.18 4.56 -21.38
C ASP A 119 11.05 4.92 -22.36
N MET A 120 9.94 4.17 -22.33
CA MET A 120 8.74 4.48 -23.10
C MET A 120 7.64 5.05 -22.21
N PRO A 121 6.69 5.85 -22.77
CA PRO A 121 5.57 6.42 -22.03
C PRO A 121 4.70 5.34 -21.39
N ILE A 122 4.30 5.53 -20.11
CA ILE A 122 3.49 4.54 -19.34
C ILE A 122 2.14 4.25 -19.99
N LYS A 123 1.57 5.18 -20.76
CA LYS A 123 0.34 4.93 -21.52
C LYS A 123 0.45 3.73 -22.48
N THR A 124 1.67 3.36 -22.89
CA THR A 124 1.92 2.20 -23.77
C THR A 124 2.08 0.88 -23.00
N TYR A 125 2.12 0.93 -21.66
CA TYR A 125 2.34 -0.25 -20.83
C TYR A 125 1.07 -1.11 -20.71
N SER A 126 1.26 -2.43 -20.71
CA SER A 126 0.22 -3.36 -20.26
C SER A 126 -0.06 -3.18 -18.76
N SER A 127 -1.17 -3.74 -18.28
CA SER A 127 -1.47 -3.76 -16.84
C SER A 127 -0.36 -4.43 -16.03
N GLY A 128 0.17 -5.57 -16.52
CA GLY A 128 1.28 -6.27 -15.89
C GLY A 128 2.55 -5.43 -15.80
N MET A 129 2.90 -4.71 -16.87
CA MET A 129 4.07 -3.80 -16.88
C MET A 129 3.91 -2.67 -15.86
N ARG A 130 2.72 -2.06 -15.79
CA ARG A 130 2.43 -1.03 -14.78
C ARG A 130 2.53 -1.57 -13.36
N SER A 131 2.01 -2.77 -13.14
CA SER A 131 2.09 -3.41 -11.82
C SER A 131 3.53 -3.78 -11.42
N ARG A 132 4.36 -4.27 -12.37
CA ARG A 132 5.79 -4.53 -12.14
C ARG A 132 6.53 -3.25 -11.74
N LEU A 133 6.29 -2.15 -12.47
CA LEU A 133 6.87 -0.85 -12.15
C LEU A 133 6.42 -0.35 -10.78
N GLY A 134 5.11 -0.42 -10.48
CA GLY A 134 4.53 0.05 -9.21
C GLY A 134 5.04 -0.73 -8.02
N PHE A 135 5.17 -2.06 -8.14
CA PHE A 135 5.74 -2.88 -7.08
C PHE A 135 7.22 -2.56 -6.85
N GLY A 136 8.04 -2.52 -7.92
CA GLY A 136 9.45 -2.16 -7.82
C GLY A 136 9.66 -0.77 -7.20
N LEU A 137 8.84 0.19 -7.61
CA LEU A 137 8.87 1.53 -7.04
C LEU A 137 8.54 1.53 -5.53
N SER A 138 7.54 0.78 -5.10
CA SER A 138 7.18 0.67 -3.69
C SER A 138 8.30 0.04 -2.85
N MET A 139 9.01 -0.94 -3.40
CA MET A 139 10.10 -1.64 -2.71
C MET A 139 11.44 -0.88 -2.73
N ALA A 140 11.59 0.12 -3.59
CA ALA A 140 12.80 0.92 -3.69
C ALA A 140 13.06 1.81 -2.45
N PHE A 141 12.04 2.11 -1.67
CA PHE A 141 12.13 2.96 -0.48
C PHE A 141 11.99 2.14 0.79
N ASP A 142 12.43 2.72 1.91
CA ASP A 142 12.28 2.14 3.24
C ASP A 142 11.24 2.94 4.03
N PHE A 143 10.20 2.24 4.47
CA PHE A 143 9.13 2.79 5.30
C PHE A 143 9.04 2.02 6.62
N ASP A 144 8.58 2.68 7.68
CA ASP A 144 8.25 1.98 8.93
C ASP A 144 7.07 1.01 8.74
N TYR A 145 6.11 1.39 7.88
CA TYR A 145 4.94 0.58 7.55
C TYR A 145 4.70 0.51 6.04
N TYR A 146 4.53 -0.71 5.53
CA TYR A 146 4.07 -0.95 4.17
C TYR A 146 2.59 -1.29 4.17
N LEU A 147 1.84 -0.63 3.27
CA LEU A 147 0.42 -0.89 3.06
C LEU A 147 0.26 -1.91 1.94
N VAL A 148 -0.42 -3.02 2.22
CA VAL A 148 -0.59 -4.12 1.27
C VAL A 148 -2.07 -4.43 1.10
N ASP A 149 -2.62 -4.06 -0.06
CA ASP A 149 -3.99 -4.38 -0.42
C ASP A 149 -3.99 -5.57 -1.39
N GLU A 150 -4.26 -6.74 -0.85
CA GLU A 150 -3.99 -8.05 -1.45
C GLU A 150 -2.55 -8.15 -1.97
N VAL A 151 -1.80 -9.15 -1.51
CA VAL A 151 -0.49 -9.44 -2.08
C VAL A 151 -0.74 -9.79 -3.55
N THR A 152 -0.80 -8.75 -4.36
CA THR A 152 -1.07 -8.89 -5.77
C THR A 152 0.07 -9.67 -6.37
N ALA A 153 -0.23 -10.91 -6.70
CA ALA A 153 0.62 -11.74 -7.51
C ALA A 153 0.80 -11.05 -8.87
N VAL A 154 1.77 -10.13 -8.91
CA VAL A 154 2.07 -9.34 -10.09
C VAL A 154 2.94 -10.18 -11.02
N GLY A 155 2.51 -10.33 -12.26
CA GLY A 155 3.30 -10.97 -13.29
C GLY A 155 3.20 -12.50 -13.31
N ASP A 156 4.18 -13.12 -13.97
CA ASP A 156 4.34 -14.58 -14.03
C ASP A 156 4.90 -15.18 -12.72
N MET A 157 5.00 -16.50 -12.65
CA MET A 157 5.45 -17.23 -11.46
C MET A 157 6.83 -16.75 -10.97
N ARG A 158 7.78 -16.58 -11.88
CA ARG A 158 9.15 -16.14 -11.57
C ARG A 158 9.18 -14.72 -10.97
N PHE A 159 8.38 -13.82 -11.52
CA PHE A 159 8.30 -12.46 -11.00
C PHE A 159 7.61 -12.41 -9.64
N LYS A 160 6.62 -13.29 -9.39
CA LYS A 160 5.99 -13.46 -8.08
C LYS A 160 6.99 -13.87 -7.01
N GLU A 161 7.84 -14.87 -7.29
CA GLU A 161 8.91 -15.29 -6.37
C GLU A 161 9.84 -14.12 -6.05
N LYS A 162 10.30 -13.40 -7.06
CA LYS A 162 11.12 -12.19 -6.90
C LYS A 162 10.46 -11.12 -6.03
N CYS A 163 9.14 -10.91 -6.19
CA CYS A 163 8.38 -10.00 -5.34
C CYS A 163 8.35 -10.47 -3.88
N LEU A 164 8.13 -11.77 -3.65
CA LEU A 164 8.12 -12.36 -2.31
C LEU A 164 9.49 -12.24 -1.64
N ASP A 165 10.59 -12.48 -2.35
CA ASP A 165 11.93 -12.36 -1.80
C ASP A 165 12.24 -10.94 -1.32
N VAL A 166 11.93 -9.93 -2.15
CA VAL A 166 12.13 -8.53 -1.76
C VAL A 166 11.19 -8.13 -0.64
N PHE A 167 9.94 -8.58 -0.66
CA PHE A 167 8.99 -8.33 0.40
C PHE A 167 9.46 -8.95 1.73
N ASN A 168 9.95 -10.20 1.70
CA ASN A 168 10.51 -10.89 2.86
C ASN A 168 11.76 -10.18 3.40
N SER A 169 12.59 -9.58 2.54
CA SER A 169 13.77 -8.82 2.97
C SER A 169 13.42 -7.57 3.78
N LYS A 170 12.20 -7.04 3.66
CA LYS A 170 11.68 -5.94 4.47
C LYS A 170 11.14 -6.41 5.82
N ARG A 171 10.79 -7.71 5.95
CA ARG A 171 10.33 -8.30 7.20
C ARG A 171 11.41 -8.20 8.27
N GLY A 172 11.04 -7.82 9.48
CA GLY A 172 11.99 -7.59 10.59
C GLY A 172 12.60 -6.18 10.64
N LYS A 173 12.55 -5.41 9.55
CA LYS A 173 12.95 -4.00 9.52
C LYS A 173 11.75 -3.06 9.50
N SER A 174 10.64 -3.51 8.94
CA SER A 174 9.42 -2.75 8.75
C SER A 174 8.21 -3.59 9.17
N CYS A 175 7.10 -2.93 9.45
CA CYS A 175 5.82 -3.55 9.72
C CYS A 175 4.91 -3.48 8.50
N PHE A 176 3.86 -4.31 8.49
CA PHE A 176 2.90 -4.36 7.40
C PHE A 176 1.48 -4.06 7.91
N ILE A 177 0.70 -3.33 7.12
CA ILE A 177 -0.75 -3.25 7.29
C ILE A 177 -1.36 -3.91 6.06
N MET A 178 -1.94 -5.08 6.24
CA MET A 178 -2.32 -5.97 5.15
C MET A 178 -3.83 -6.21 5.09
N VAL A 179 -4.35 -6.18 3.87
CA VAL A 179 -5.66 -6.76 3.53
C VAL A 179 -5.38 -7.97 2.66
N SER A 180 -5.92 -9.12 3.01
CA SER A 180 -5.87 -10.32 2.18
C SER A 180 -7.08 -11.22 2.43
N HIS A 181 -7.51 -11.92 1.39
CA HIS A 181 -8.48 -13.01 1.49
C HIS A 181 -7.83 -14.34 1.89
N ASN A 182 -6.50 -14.44 1.80
CA ASN A 182 -5.75 -15.62 2.20
C ASN A 182 -5.31 -15.48 3.67
N LEU A 183 -6.00 -16.19 4.57
CA LEU A 183 -5.70 -16.17 6.01
C LEU A 183 -4.29 -16.70 6.33
N ASN A 184 -3.75 -17.64 5.55
CA ASN A 184 -2.41 -18.15 5.77
C ASN A 184 -1.37 -17.05 5.55
N SER A 185 -1.51 -16.28 4.47
CA SER A 185 -0.62 -15.12 4.24
C SER A 185 -0.70 -14.10 5.37
N LEU A 186 -1.90 -13.87 5.95
CA LEU A 186 -2.03 -12.95 7.09
C LEU A 186 -1.32 -13.49 8.33
N LYS A 187 -1.43 -14.80 8.62
CA LYS A 187 -0.70 -15.44 9.73
C LYS A 187 0.81 -15.38 9.58
N ASP A 188 1.30 -15.49 8.34
CA ASP A 188 2.74 -15.46 8.07
C ASP A 188 3.34 -14.06 8.28
N TYR A 189 2.58 -12.99 8.02
CA TYR A 189 3.10 -11.62 7.98
C TYR A 189 2.59 -10.69 9.08
N CYS A 190 1.51 -11.03 9.76
CA CYS A 190 0.87 -10.14 10.72
C CYS A 190 0.89 -10.71 12.14
N ASP A 191 1.06 -9.82 13.12
CA ASP A 191 1.07 -10.16 14.54
C ASP A 191 -0.33 -10.15 15.13
N MET A 192 -1.21 -9.31 14.60
CA MET A 192 -2.54 -9.04 15.15
C MET A 192 -3.54 -8.71 14.05
N ALA A 193 -4.82 -8.79 14.36
CA ALA A 193 -5.90 -8.50 13.43
C ALA A 193 -6.88 -7.46 13.96
N PHE A 194 -7.41 -6.67 13.03
CA PHE A 194 -8.57 -5.83 13.24
C PHE A 194 -9.70 -6.30 12.31
N VAL A 195 -10.79 -6.77 12.89
CA VAL A 195 -11.93 -7.33 12.17
C VAL A 195 -13.04 -6.29 12.08
N PHE A 196 -13.37 -5.89 10.86
CA PHE A 196 -14.39 -4.90 10.53
C PHE A 196 -15.74 -5.60 10.32
N TYR A 197 -16.70 -5.32 11.18
CA TYR A 197 -18.06 -5.87 11.12
C TYR A 197 -19.02 -4.94 10.41
N ASP A 198 -18.96 -3.64 10.75
CA ASP A 198 -19.78 -2.57 10.17
C ASP A 198 -19.04 -1.22 10.17
N GLU A 199 -19.75 -0.10 9.90
CA GLU A 199 -19.20 1.25 9.74
C GLU A 199 -18.41 1.79 10.95
N ASN A 200 -18.68 1.26 12.17
CA ASN A 200 -18.08 1.74 13.43
C ASN A 200 -17.60 0.61 14.34
N ARG A 201 -17.91 -0.64 14.04
CA ARG A 201 -17.55 -1.76 14.90
C ARG A 201 -16.34 -2.50 14.36
N VAL A 202 -15.23 -2.34 15.07
CA VAL A 202 -13.97 -3.02 14.80
C VAL A 202 -13.54 -3.75 16.06
N ILE A 203 -13.20 -5.02 15.94
CA ILE A 203 -12.71 -5.84 17.04
C ILE A 203 -11.24 -6.15 16.80
N ARG A 204 -10.43 -5.92 17.83
CA ARG A 204 -9.01 -6.23 17.83
C ARG A 204 -8.78 -7.65 18.34
N PHE A 205 -7.89 -8.36 17.69
CA PHE A 205 -7.35 -9.65 18.09
C PHE A 205 -5.83 -9.55 18.17
N ASP A 206 -5.26 -9.85 19.33
CA ASP A 206 -3.83 -9.68 19.59
C ASP A 206 -2.96 -10.82 19.04
N ASN A 207 -3.58 -11.90 18.56
CA ASN A 207 -2.94 -13.01 17.83
C ASN A 207 -3.80 -13.40 16.63
N ILE A 208 -3.17 -13.87 15.54
CA ILE A 208 -3.85 -14.36 14.34
C ILE A 208 -3.69 -15.88 14.21
#